data_517e5045dd364b8776b5ca1c3ea61591
#
_entry.id   517e5045dd364b8776b5ca1c3ea61591
#
_cell.length_a   1.000
_cell.length_b   1.000
_cell.length_c   1.000
_cell.angle_alpha   90.00
_cell.angle_beta   90.00
_cell.angle_gamma   90.00
#
_symmetry.space_group_name_H-M   'P 1'
#
loop_
_entity.id
_entity.type
_entity.pdbx_description
1 polymer ?
#
loop_
_entity_poly.entity_id
_entity_poly.type
_entity_poly.pdbx_seq_one_letter_code
_entity_poly.pdbx_strand_id
1 'polypeptide(L)'
;SGGTRSCGCQINKQKITHGLSHNQFYKTWKNMMERCNNLKNKHYQSYGGRGISVCTDWQDLANFISWAESTYIEAMTMDRINNDGNYEPTNIRWADKTTQALNRRMKSINTSGYTGVSYLKTKNKWTANIGINNKLKHLGQFSTIEEAVLARDNYIIENNLPHKLSTDYKREDSQ
;
A
#
# COMPACT_ATOMS: atom_id res chain seq x y z
N SER A 1 54.18 -14.59 -38.83
CA SER A 1 53.30 -14.98 -37.68
C SER A 1 53.11 -13.76 -36.77
N GLY A 2 52.11 -12.98 -37.05
CA GLY A 2 51.76 -11.80 -36.26
C GLY A 2 50.60 -12.13 -35.32
N GLY A 3 50.89 -12.31 -34.02
CA GLY A 3 49.90 -12.45 -32.99
C GLY A 3 49.31 -11.12 -32.63
N THR A 4 48.04 -10.89 -32.94
CA THR A 4 47.27 -9.74 -32.47
C THR A 4 46.99 -9.90 -30.97
N ARG A 5 47.69 -9.11 -30.13
CA ARG A 5 47.35 -8.98 -28.70
C ARG A 5 46.05 -8.21 -28.59
N SER A 6 44.99 -8.90 -28.24
CA SER A 6 43.74 -8.28 -27.82
C SER A 6 44.02 -7.40 -26.60
N CYS A 7 43.72 -6.10 -26.73
CA CYS A 7 43.73 -5.17 -25.63
C CYS A 7 42.60 -5.57 -24.66
N GLY A 8 42.97 -6.18 -23.53
CA GLY A 8 42.05 -6.58 -22.47
C GLY A 8 41.49 -5.40 -21.69
N CYS A 9 40.76 -4.54 -22.37
CA CYS A 9 39.91 -3.54 -21.67
C CYS A 9 38.69 -4.23 -21.07
N GLN A 10 38.89 -5.14 -20.12
CA GLN A 10 37.86 -5.48 -19.18
C GLN A 10 37.71 -4.27 -18.25
N ILE A 11 36.81 -3.36 -18.65
CA ILE A 11 36.26 -2.39 -17.71
C ILE A 11 35.49 -3.26 -16.71
N ASN A 12 36.17 -3.58 -15.59
CA ASN A 12 35.49 -3.98 -14.37
C ASN A 12 34.48 -2.87 -14.10
N LYS A 13 33.23 -3.07 -14.48
CA LYS A 13 32.11 -2.34 -13.89
C LYS A 13 32.13 -2.72 -12.42
N GLN A 14 32.98 -2.05 -11.65
CA GLN A 14 32.87 -2.06 -10.20
C GLN A 14 31.43 -1.69 -9.92
N LYS A 15 30.65 -2.67 -9.43
CA LYS A 15 29.37 -2.36 -8.82
C LYS A 15 29.70 -1.28 -7.79
N ILE A 16 29.30 -0.05 -8.07
CA ILE A 16 29.34 1.02 -7.08
C ILE A 16 28.42 0.56 -5.97
N THR A 17 28.98 -0.10 -4.98
CA THR A 17 28.28 -0.43 -3.75
C THR A 17 28.28 0.86 -2.94
N HIS A 18 27.15 1.49 -2.82
CA HIS A 18 26.96 2.78 -2.14
C HIS A 18 27.34 2.75 -0.65
N GLY A 19 27.89 1.66 -0.13
CA GLY A 19 28.17 1.49 1.31
C GLY A 19 26.92 1.49 2.20
N LEU A 20 25.77 1.86 1.65
CA LEU A 20 24.50 2.02 2.38
C LEU A 20 23.64 0.74 2.42
N SER A 21 24.12 -0.36 1.83
CA SER A 21 23.39 -1.65 1.81
C SER A 21 23.15 -2.25 3.20
N HIS A 22 23.92 -1.83 4.19
CA HIS A 22 23.75 -2.22 5.60
C HIS A 22 22.75 -1.33 6.37
N ASN A 23 22.31 -0.21 5.78
CA ASN A 23 21.31 0.65 6.42
C ASN A 23 19.96 -0.08 6.54
N GLN A 24 19.30 0.06 7.70
CA GLN A 24 18.01 -0.59 7.97
C GLN A 24 16.92 -0.28 6.94
N PHE A 25 16.98 0.88 6.28
CA PHE A 25 15.98 1.31 5.27
C PHE A 25 16.29 0.83 3.85
N TYR A 26 17.50 0.27 3.59
CA TYR A 26 17.88 -0.22 2.26
C TYR A 26 16.88 -1.23 1.69
N LYS A 27 16.47 -2.22 2.51
CA LYS A 27 15.52 -3.24 2.08
C LYS A 27 14.15 -2.64 1.73
N THR A 28 13.73 -1.65 2.49
CA THR A 28 12.46 -0.93 2.24
C THR A 28 12.52 -0.19 0.92
N TRP A 29 13.58 0.59 0.69
CA TRP A 29 13.83 1.29 -0.57
C TRP A 29 13.89 0.34 -1.76
N LYS A 30 14.70 -0.71 -1.66
CA LYS A 30 14.84 -1.71 -2.73
C LYS A 30 13.49 -2.34 -3.08
N ASN A 31 12.70 -2.74 -2.10
CA ASN A 31 11.38 -3.33 -2.32
C ASN A 31 10.40 -2.34 -2.98
N MET A 32 10.46 -1.07 -2.62
CA MET A 32 9.68 0.00 -3.23
C MET A 32 10.05 0.16 -4.71
N MET A 33 11.34 0.30 -5.02
CA MET A 33 11.86 0.42 -6.38
C MET A 33 11.50 -0.79 -7.25
N GLU A 34 11.67 -2.00 -6.71
CA GLU A 34 11.34 -3.25 -7.39
C GLU A 34 9.86 -3.37 -7.75
N ARG A 35 8.96 -2.97 -6.86
CA ARG A 35 7.51 -3.02 -7.12
C ARG A 35 7.07 -2.03 -8.19
N CYS A 36 7.72 -0.86 -8.26
CA CYS A 36 7.35 0.18 -9.21
C CYS A 36 8.00 0.02 -10.58
N ASN A 37 9.24 -0.52 -10.65
CA ASN A 37 10.05 -0.43 -11.86
C ASN A 37 10.36 -1.79 -12.48
N ASN A 38 10.25 -2.91 -11.76
CA ASN A 38 10.63 -4.22 -12.26
C ASN A 38 9.41 -5.01 -12.75
N LEU A 39 9.24 -5.09 -14.07
CA LEU A 39 8.16 -5.86 -14.74
C LEU A 39 8.09 -7.34 -14.31
N LYS A 40 9.21 -7.93 -13.87
CA LYS A 40 9.28 -9.33 -13.42
C LYS A 40 8.92 -9.49 -11.94
N ASN A 41 8.75 -8.38 -11.20
CA ASN A 41 8.36 -8.45 -9.80
C ASN A 41 6.90 -8.90 -9.69
N LYS A 42 6.64 -9.91 -8.85
CA LYS A 42 5.29 -10.48 -8.65
C LYS A 42 4.24 -9.44 -8.21
N HIS A 43 4.66 -8.32 -7.65
CA HIS A 43 3.78 -7.24 -7.22
C HIS A 43 3.68 -6.10 -8.22
N TYR A 44 4.44 -6.13 -9.34
CA TYR A 44 4.47 -5.04 -10.32
C TYR A 44 3.06 -4.62 -10.76
N GLN A 45 2.19 -5.58 -11.11
CA GLN A 45 0.82 -5.32 -11.57
C GLN A 45 -0.03 -4.54 -10.55
N SER A 46 0.31 -4.64 -9.26
CA SER A 46 -0.39 -3.94 -8.19
C SER A 46 0.23 -2.57 -7.86
N TYR A 47 1.37 -2.22 -8.47
CA TYR A 47 2.11 -0.98 -8.24
C TYR A 47 2.49 -0.30 -9.57
N GLY A 48 3.66 -0.56 -10.14
CA GLY A 48 4.09 0.07 -11.39
C GLY A 48 3.14 -0.18 -12.55
N GLY A 49 2.53 -1.37 -12.65
CA GLY A 49 1.51 -1.71 -13.65
C GLY A 49 0.22 -0.89 -13.52
N ARG A 50 0.02 -0.19 -12.41
CA ARG A 50 -1.07 0.77 -12.17
C ARG A 50 -0.65 2.23 -12.31
N GLY A 51 0.58 2.49 -12.75
CA GLY A 51 1.13 3.84 -12.84
C GLY A 51 1.71 4.40 -11.54
N ILE A 52 1.79 3.59 -10.47
CA ILE A 52 2.41 4.03 -9.21
C ILE A 52 3.91 4.10 -9.41
N SER A 53 4.49 5.26 -9.11
CA SER A 53 5.91 5.55 -9.24
C SER A 53 6.55 5.94 -7.90
N VAL A 54 7.86 6.06 -7.92
CA VAL A 54 8.64 6.63 -6.82
C VAL A 54 9.05 8.04 -7.22
N CYS A 55 8.90 9.02 -6.35
CA CYS A 55 9.29 10.41 -6.62
C CYS A 55 10.77 10.51 -7.00
N THR A 56 11.13 11.57 -7.71
CA THR A 56 12.48 11.78 -8.25
C THR A 56 13.55 11.75 -7.16
N ASP A 57 13.31 12.41 -6.04
CA ASP A 57 14.27 12.50 -4.93
C ASP A 57 14.61 11.12 -4.35
N TRP A 58 13.65 10.21 -4.30
CA TRP A 58 13.86 8.87 -3.74
C TRP A 58 14.35 7.85 -4.76
N GLN A 59 14.60 8.26 -6.02
CA GLN A 59 15.39 7.45 -6.94
C GLN A 59 16.84 7.30 -6.42
N ASP A 60 17.32 8.28 -5.68
CA ASP A 60 18.59 8.19 -4.95
C ASP A 60 18.37 7.59 -3.55
N LEU A 61 19.14 6.55 -3.24
CA LEU A 61 19.08 5.85 -1.96
C LEU A 61 19.46 6.76 -0.78
N ALA A 62 20.44 7.65 -0.95
CA ALA A 62 20.89 8.51 0.13
C ALA A 62 19.80 9.51 0.53
N ASN A 63 19.10 10.08 -0.43
CA ASN A 63 17.97 10.99 -0.20
C ASN A 63 16.83 10.28 0.53
N PHE A 64 16.49 9.05 0.10
CA PHE A 64 15.49 8.24 0.78
C PHE A 64 15.87 7.93 2.22
N ILE A 65 17.13 7.54 2.47
CA ILE A 65 17.63 7.25 3.82
C ILE A 65 17.55 8.49 4.69
N SER A 66 18.02 9.65 4.20
CA SER A 66 17.98 10.93 4.94
C SER A 66 16.55 11.28 5.38
N TRP A 67 15.58 11.14 4.47
CA TRP A 67 14.17 11.34 4.80
C TRP A 67 13.68 10.29 5.81
N ALA A 68 14.01 9.01 5.60
CA ALA A 68 13.56 7.93 6.48
C ALA A 68 14.09 8.11 7.90
N GLU A 69 15.36 8.43 8.07
CA GLU A 69 15.98 8.67 9.39
C GLU A 69 15.38 9.87 10.11
N SER A 70 15.02 10.93 9.39
CA SER A 70 14.42 12.14 9.99
C SER A 70 12.97 11.97 10.42
N THR A 71 12.25 10.97 9.87
CA THR A 71 10.80 10.78 10.10
C THR A 71 10.45 9.47 10.78
N TYR A 72 11.41 8.54 10.91
CA TYR A 72 11.15 7.18 11.37
C TYR A 72 10.57 7.13 12.79
N ILE A 73 9.55 6.31 12.94
CA ILE A 73 8.97 5.94 14.24
C ILE A 73 9.32 4.48 14.50
N GLU A 74 9.94 4.23 15.65
CA GLU A 74 10.40 2.89 16.04
C GLU A 74 9.27 1.86 15.99
N ALA A 75 9.59 0.63 15.58
CA ALA A 75 8.67 -0.49 15.40
C ALA A 75 7.56 -0.30 14.36
N MET A 76 7.52 0.84 13.67
CA MET A 76 6.59 1.10 12.57
C MET A 76 7.17 0.68 11.21
N THR A 77 6.31 0.50 10.23
CA THR A 77 6.70 0.19 8.86
C THR A 77 6.06 1.17 7.89
N MET A 78 6.71 1.36 6.74
CA MET A 78 6.29 2.32 5.73
C MET A 78 4.95 1.93 5.11
N ASP A 79 3.99 2.85 5.13
CA ASP A 79 2.64 2.72 4.56
C ASP A 79 2.30 3.93 3.70
N ARG A 80 1.64 3.72 2.55
CA ARG A 80 1.11 4.82 1.74
C ARG A 80 -0.26 5.24 2.26
N ILE A 81 -0.45 6.52 2.53
CA ILE A 81 -1.73 7.08 3.00
C ILE A 81 -2.82 6.82 1.95
N ASN A 82 -2.57 7.24 0.72
CA ASN A 82 -3.38 6.90 -0.44
C ASN A 82 -2.73 5.72 -1.20
N ASN A 83 -3.40 4.58 -1.25
CA ASN A 83 -2.92 3.37 -1.92
C ASN A 83 -2.86 3.49 -3.45
N ASP A 84 -3.47 4.50 -4.03
CA ASP A 84 -3.47 4.77 -5.47
C ASP A 84 -2.46 5.87 -5.85
N GLY A 85 -1.94 6.61 -4.85
CA GLY A 85 -0.89 7.61 -5.02
C GLY A 85 0.53 7.03 -5.07
N ASN A 86 1.47 7.89 -5.45
CA ASN A 86 2.89 7.56 -5.59
C ASN A 86 3.61 7.40 -4.25
N TYR A 87 4.83 6.88 -4.30
CA TYR A 87 5.78 6.92 -3.19
C TYR A 87 6.46 8.28 -3.17
N GLU A 88 6.04 9.12 -2.24
CA GLU A 88 6.53 10.48 -2.03
C GLU A 88 6.34 10.90 -0.56
N PRO A 89 7.10 11.86 -0.02
CA PRO A 89 7.02 12.25 1.39
C PRO A 89 5.61 12.59 1.87
N THR A 90 4.80 13.23 1.03
CA THR A 90 3.43 13.66 1.35
C THR A 90 2.42 12.50 1.42
N ASN A 91 2.73 11.39 0.77
CA ASN A 91 1.86 10.20 0.71
C ASN A 91 2.37 9.04 1.57
N ILE A 92 3.44 9.19 2.32
CA ILE A 92 4.00 8.15 3.18
C ILE A 92 3.85 8.51 4.65
N ARG A 93 3.57 7.48 5.44
CA ARG A 93 3.62 7.51 6.90
C ARG A 93 4.29 6.25 7.44
N TRP A 94 4.77 6.32 8.66
CA TRP A 94 5.15 5.15 9.44
C TRP A 94 3.91 4.66 10.20
N ALA A 95 3.58 3.40 10.06
CA ALA A 95 2.33 2.84 10.57
C ALA A 95 2.54 1.44 11.17
N ASP A 96 1.75 1.14 12.18
CA ASP A 96 1.65 -0.20 12.75
C ASP A 96 0.87 -1.16 11.82
N LYS A 97 0.88 -2.44 12.17
CA LYS A 97 0.20 -3.48 11.38
C LYS A 97 -1.32 -3.26 11.34
N THR A 98 -1.91 -2.69 12.38
CA THR A 98 -3.36 -2.44 12.46
C THR A 98 -3.75 -1.34 11.48
N THR A 99 -3.04 -0.21 11.51
CA THR A 99 -3.23 0.91 10.59
C THR A 99 -3.08 0.47 9.12
N GLN A 100 -2.03 -0.33 8.81
CA GLN A 100 -1.85 -0.86 7.46
C GLN A 100 -2.97 -1.82 7.04
N ALA A 101 -3.45 -2.66 7.96
CA ALA A 101 -4.56 -3.57 7.67
C ALA A 101 -5.85 -2.81 7.34
N LEU A 102 -6.12 -1.72 8.05
CA LEU A 102 -7.26 -0.84 7.80
C LEU A 102 -7.11 -0.03 6.51
N ASN A 103 -5.87 0.26 6.10
CA ASN A 103 -5.57 1.01 4.88
C ASN A 103 -5.56 0.13 3.60
N ARG A 104 -5.81 -1.16 3.70
CA ARG A 104 -5.81 -2.05 2.52
C ARG A 104 -6.89 -1.63 1.52
N ARG A 105 -6.55 -1.75 0.23
CA ARG A 105 -7.53 -1.63 -0.84
C ARG A 105 -8.61 -2.68 -0.71
N MET A 106 -9.82 -2.30 -1.12
CA MET A 106 -10.93 -3.25 -1.24
C MET A 106 -10.56 -4.37 -2.22
N LYS A 107 -10.87 -5.61 -1.85
CA LYS A 107 -10.62 -6.77 -2.72
C LYS A 107 -11.54 -6.72 -3.94
N SER A 108 -11.05 -7.15 -5.10
CA SER A 108 -11.84 -7.24 -6.35
C SER A 108 -13.08 -8.14 -6.23
N ILE A 109 -13.05 -9.12 -5.32
CA ILE A 109 -14.19 -10.02 -5.02
C ILE A 109 -15.27 -9.37 -4.16
N ASN A 110 -15.08 -8.11 -3.72
CA ASN A 110 -16.14 -7.42 -2.98
C ASN A 110 -17.23 -6.97 -3.95
N THR A 111 -18.37 -7.62 -3.85
CA THR A 111 -19.53 -7.40 -4.72
C THR A 111 -20.43 -6.23 -4.30
N SER A 112 -20.32 -5.80 -3.03
CA SER A 112 -21.11 -4.66 -2.52
C SER A 112 -20.52 -3.29 -2.89
N GLY A 113 -19.21 -3.24 -3.17
CA GLY A 113 -18.49 -1.98 -3.32
C GLY A 113 -18.15 -1.28 -2.00
N TYR A 114 -18.49 -1.87 -0.85
CA TYR A 114 -18.25 -1.29 0.48
C TYR A 114 -17.55 -2.27 1.41
N THR A 115 -16.57 -1.80 2.17
CA THR A 115 -15.87 -2.64 3.16
C THR A 115 -16.81 -2.99 4.31
N GLY A 116 -16.88 -4.28 4.65
CA GLY A 116 -17.69 -4.76 5.78
C GLY A 116 -19.20 -4.82 5.51
N VAL A 117 -19.63 -4.52 4.28
CA VAL A 117 -21.03 -4.69 3.85
C VAL A 117 -21.12 -5.83 2.85
N SER A 118 -22.08 -6.70 3.01
CA SER A 118 -22.31 -7.84 2.09
C SER A 118 -23.79 -8.21 2.00
N TYR A 119 -24.18 -8.80 0.86
CA TYR A 119 -25.55 -9.25 0.64
C TYR A 119 -25.73 -10.69 1.09
N LEU A 120 -26.70 -10.91 1.97
CA LEU A 120 -27.06 -12.23 2.50
C LEU A 120 -28.22 -12.79 1.68
N LYS A 121 -27.90 -13.57 0.64
CA LYS A 121 -28.88 -14.14 -0.31
C LYS A 121 -30.00 -14.94 0.36
N THR A 122 -29.66 -15.71 1.41
CA THR A 122 -30.63 -16.57 2.12
C THR A 122 -31.74 -15.80 2.82
N LYS A 123 -31.49 -14.53 3.18
CA LYS A 123 -32.45 -13.68 3.88
C LYS A 123 -32.91 -12.49 3.06
N ASN A 124 -32.41 -12.34 1.83
CA ASN A 124 -32.66 -11.17 0.98
C ASN A 124 -32.38 -9.84 1.70
N LYS A 125 -31.25 -9.76 2.43
CA LYS A 125 -30.88 -8.60 3.24
C LYS A 125 -29.41 -8.26 3.09
N TRP A 126 -29.08 -7.01 3.33
CA TRP A 126 -27.70 -6.53 3.49
C TRP A 126 -27.26 -6.69 4.95
N THR A 127 -26.00 -7.02 5.16
CA THR A 127 -25.41 -7.14 6.49
C THR A 127 -24.22 -6.22 6.61
N ALA A 128 -24.12 -5.53 7.74
CA ALA A 128 -22.97 -4.71 8.08
C ALA A 128 -22.16 -5.36 9.20
N ASN A 129 -20.85 -5.40 9.03
CA ASN A 129 -19.90 -5.95 9.97
C ASN A 129 -18.66 -5.06 10.07
N ILE A 130 -17.99 -5.09 11.22
CA ILE A 130 -16.72 -4.37 11.44
C ILE A 130 -15.76 -5.25 12.25
N GLY A 131 -14.49 -5.26 11.83
CA GLY A 131 -13.41 -5.96 12.53
C GLY A 131 -12.75 -5.06 13.57
N ILE A 132 -12.84 -5.39 14.84
CA ILE A 132 -12.22 -4.63 15.94
C ILE A 132 -11.42 -5.61 16.80
N ASN A 133 -10.15 -5.30 17.07
CA ASN A 133 -9.27 -6.11 17.93
C ASN A 133 -9.29 -7.61 17.52
N ASN A 134 -9.14 -7.88 16.23
CA ASN A 134 -9.18 -9.22 15.63
C ASN A 134 -10.52 -9.99 15.82
N LYS A 135 -11.58 -9.33 16.24
CA LYS A 135 -12.92 -9.90 16.36
C LYS A 135 -13.86 -9.22 15.36
N LEU A 136 -14.71 -10.01 14.72
CA LEU A 136 -15.76 -9.50 13.85
C LEU A 136 -16.98 -9.14 14.68
N LYS A 137 -17.41 -7.89 14.62
CA LYS A 137 -18.67 -7.42 15.22
C LYS A 137 -19.74 -7.31 14.14
N HIS A 138 -20.85 -7.94 14.34
CA HIS A 138 -22.06 -7.80 13.52
C HIS A 138 -22.85 -6.55 13.97
N LEU A 139 -23.19 -5.68 13.03
CA LEU A 139 -23.87 -4.41 13.29
C LEU A 139 -25.38 -4.47 12.95
N GLY A 140 -25.80 -5.46 12.17
CA GLY A 140 -27.19 -5.65 11.82
C GLY A 140 -27.43 -6.19 10.41
N GLN A 141 -28.72 -6.39 10.12
CA GLN A 141 -29.22 -6.76 8.79
C GLN A 141 -30.23 -5.71 8.33
N PHE A 142 -30.11 -5.26 7.08
CA PHE A 142 -30.80 -4.09 6.55
C PHE A 142 -31.51 -4.46 5.24
N SER A 143 -32.51 -3.68 4.88
CA SER A 143 -33.27 -3.88 3.65
C SER A 143 -32.54 -3.33 2.43
N THR A 144 -31.76 -2.25 2.62
CA THR A 144 -30.98 -1.61 1.57
C THR A 144 -29.49 -1.61 1.89
N ILE A 145 -28.66 -1.41 0.86
CA ILE A 145 -27.21 -1.29 1.02
C ILE A 145 -26.84 0.01 1.73
N GLU A 146 -27.58 1.07 1.47
CA GLU A 146 -27.40 2.40 2.05
C GLU A 146 -27.56 2.35 3.57
N GLU A 147 -28.60 1.66 4.05
CA GLU A 147 -28.83 1.46 5.50
C GLU A 147 -27.67 0.70 6.14
N ALA A 148 -27.18 -0.35 5.49
CA ALA A 148 -26.05 -1.14 6.00
C ALA A 148 -24.74 -0.32 6.04
N VAL A 149 -24.49 0.50 5.01
CA VAL A 149 -23.35 1.40 4.93
C VAL A 149 -23.43 2.44 6.03
N LEU A 150 -24.59 3.11 6.17
CA LEU A 150 -24.81 4.13 7.19
C LEU A 150 -24.62 3.58 8.61
N ALA A 151 -25.17 2.39 8.88
CA ALA A 151 -25.02 1.74 10.18
C ALA A 151 -23.55 1.47 10.52
N ARG A 152 -22.74 1.09 9.54
CA ARG A 152 -21.30 0.88 9.72
C ARG A 152 -20.57 2.20 9.96
N ASP A 153 -20.83 3.20 9.16
CA ASP A 153 -20.16 4.49 9.26
C ASP A 153 -20.51 5.22 10.55
N ASN A 154 -21.79 5.21 10.96
CA ASN A 154 -22.21 5.73 12.27
C ASN A 154 -21.49 5.01 13.42
N TYR A 155 -21.37 3.68 13.35
CA TYR A 155 -20.66 2.92 14.37
C TYR A 155 -19.17 3.32 14.47
N ILE A 156 -18.51 3.58 13.34
CA ILE A 156 -17.12 4.08 13.30
C ILE A 156 -17.01 5.44 13.98
N ILE A 157 -17.92 6.37 13.66
CA ILE A 157 -17.93 7.73 14.18
C ILE A 157 -18.22 7.72 15.69
N GLU A 158 -19.30 7.07 16.11
CA GLU A 158 -19.75 7.02 17.53
C GLU A 158 -18.69 6.39 18.46
N ASN A 159 -17.92 5.42 17.95
CA ASN A 159 -16.89 4.76 18.74
C ASN A 159 -15.47 5.30 18.47
N ASN A 160 -15.33 6.38 17.71
CA ASN A 160 -14.06 7.01 17.33
C ASN A 160 -13.02 5.98 16.80
N LEU A 161 -13.45 5.11 15.89
CA LEU A 161 -12.61 4.03 15.38
C LEU A 161 -11.73 4.51 14.21
N PRO A 162 -10.50 3.97 14.06
CA PRO A 162 -9.56 4.38 13.01
C PRO A 162 -9.90 3.81 11.62
N HIS A 163 -11.09 3.30 11.43
CA HIS A 163 -11.54 2.73 10.15
C HIS A 163 -11.90 3.84 9.17
N LYS A 164 -11.65 3.61 7.89
CA LYS A 164 -12.13 4.48 6.81
C LYS A 164 -13.65 4.41 6.72
N LEU A 165 -14.28 5.56 6.53
CA LEU A 165 -15.70 5.63 6.20
C LEU A 165 -15.95 5.14 4.78
N SER A 166 -17.16 4.74 4.49
CA SER A 166 -17.54 4.24 3.17
C SER A 166 -17.46 5.33 2.10
N THR A 167 -17.63 6.60 2.48
CA THR A 167 -17.44 7.77 1.61
C THR A 167 -16.00 7.95 1.14
N ASP A 168 -15.02 7.44 1.89
CA ASP A 168 -13.60 7.52 1.54
C ASP A 168 -13.20 6.52 0.44
N TYR A 169 -14.10 5.61 0.08
CA TYR A 169 -13.90 4.57 -0.94
C TYR A 169 -14.69 4.85 -2.22
N LYS A 170 -14.91 6.09 -2.61
CA LYS A 170 -15.52 6.36 -3.92
C LYS A 170 -14.70 5.68 -4.99
N ARG A 171 -15.29 4.67 -5.65
CA ARG A 171 -14.78 4.18 -6.93
C ARG A 171 -14.87 5.34 -7.92
N GLU A 172 -13.73 5.76 -8.45
CA GLU A 172 -13.67 6.62 -9.65
C GLU A 172 -13.99 5.80 -10.93
N ASP A 173 -14.89 4.82 -10.82
CA ASP A 173 -15.29 3.96 -11.93
C ASP A 173 -16.72 4.31 -12.34
N SER A 174 -16.88 5.50 -12.92
CA SER A 174 -18.09 5.85 -13.69
C SER A 174 -17.78 7.00 -14.66
N GLN A 175 -16.92 6.71 -15.65
CA GLN A 175 -16.97 7.38 -16.95
C GLN A 175 -16.58 6.39 -18.04
#